data_73170ed742a7ced45f299648e4697bb2
#
_entry.id   73170ed742a7ced45f299648e4697bb2
#
_cell.length_a   1.000
_cell.length_b   1.000
_cell.length_c   1.000
_cell.angle_alpha   90.00
_cell.angle_beta   90.00
_cell.angle_gamma   90.00
#
_symmetry.space_group_name_H-M   'P 1'
#
loop_
_entity.id
_entity.type
_entity.pdbx_description
1 polymer ?
#
loop_
_entity_poly.entity_id
_entity_poly.type
_entity_poly.pdbx_seq_one_letter_code
_entity_poly.pdbx_strand_id
1 'polypeptide(L)'
;LDYIVYKTLKIIKNYKKYKPIFNYLSKENFFYEELKVKLEPLAQDYSHITKKLFQTINYLTTSLYEDANGFYNLNILENAMKSNGMSVSFKGQKTWIMQNLLPPPIFDVDLILSNNLAGNGIIPFNSISSGERQIAYTISNLMYHLVNVDSEWNDNYRKDKDHLEVIKYRYMNIIFDEVELYFHPEMQRQFTNIMMKTLKSVKFTNLRGVNIMMVTHSPFVL
;
A
#
# COMPACT_ATOMS: atom_id res chain seq x y z
N LEU A 1 -5.16 5.63 19.45
CA LEU A 1 -4.00 5.56 18.54
C LEU A 1 -2.84 4.81 19.19
N ASP A 2 -2.46 5.10 20.42
CA ASP A 2 -1.40 4.40 21.17
C ASP A 2 -1.58 2.89 21.17
N TYR A 3 -2.82 2.43 21.35
CA TYR A 3 -3.14 1.00 21.30
C TYR A 3 -2.80 0.38 19.93
N ILE A 4 -3.01 1.09 18.84
CA ILE A 4 -2.74 0.58 17.49
C ILE A 4 -1.25 0.57 17.21
N VAL A 5 -0.54 1.63 17.61
CA VAL A 5 0.92 1.66 17.59
C VAL A 5 1.44 0.47 18.38
N TYR A 6 1.02 0.32 19.62
CA TYR A 6 1.44 -0.79 20.47
C TYR A 6 1.12 -2.16 19.88
N LYS A 7 -0.10 -2.36 19.36
CA LYS A 7 -0.52 -3.61 18.71
C LYS A 7 0.32 -3.93 17.48
N THR A 8 0.54 -2.93 16.62
CA THR A 8 1.36 -3.09 15.41
C THR A 8 2.80 -3.43 15.79
N LEU A 9 3.34 -2.77 16.78
CA LEU A 9 4.67 -3.01 17.30
C LEU A 9 4.82 -4.37 17.99
N LYS A 10 3.78 -4.84 18.66
CA LYS A 10 3.75 -6.19 19.23
C LYS A 10 3.81 -7.27 18.13
N ILE A 11 3.21 -7.02 16.99
CA ILE A 11 3.29 -7.94 15.84
C ILE A 11 4.73 -8.03 15.34
N ILE A 12 5.46 -6.91 15.26
CA ILE A 12 6.85 -6.90 14.78
C ILE A 12 7.87 -7.49 15.75
N LYS A 13 7.49 -7.73 17.01
CA LYS A 13 8.34 -8.44 17.98
C LYS A 13 8.85 -9.77 17.47
N ASN A 14 8.02 -10.46 16.71
CA ASN A 14 8.32 -11.79 16.19
C ASN A 14 9.28 -11.76 15.00
N TYR A 15 9.55 -10.56 14.46
CA TYR A 15 10.41 -10.38 13.31
C TYR A 15 11.80 -9.91 13.75
N LYS A 16 12.83 -10.71 13.51
CA LYS A 16 14.21 -10.40 13.94
C LYS A 16 14.71 -9.05 13.40
N LYS A 17 14.32 -8.73 12.18
CA LYS A 17 14.64 -7.48 11.51
C LYS A 17 14.18 -6.27 12.32
N TYR A 18 13.03 -6.38 12.99
CA TYR A 18 12.42 -5.28 13.73
C TYR A 18 12.63 -5.36 15.25
N LYS A 19 13.30 -6.42 15.72
CA LYS A 19 13.58 -6.63 17.15
C LYS A 19 14.22 -5.43 17.87
N PRO A 20 15.16 -4.68 17.25
CA PRO A 20 15.74 -3.49 17.90
C PRO A 20 14.69 -2.42 18.21
N ILE A 21 13.69 -2.25 17.33
CA ILE A 21 12.59 -1.29 17.51
C ILE A 21 11.69 -1.75 18.65
N PHE A 22 11.37 -3.04 18.69
CA PHE A 22 10.55 -3.61 19.75
C PHE A 22 11.19 -3.45 21.13
N ASN A 23 12.50 -3.67 21.26
CA ASN A 23 13.21 -3.52 22.54
C ASN A 23 13.15 -2.08 23.07
N TYR A 24 13.04 -1.09 22.18
CA TYR A 24 12.84 0.31 22.56
C TYR A 24 11.44 0.54 23.17
N LEU A 25 10.44 -0.12 22.67
CA LEU A 25 9.03 0.05 23.03
C LEU A 25 8.60 -0.67 24.30
N SER A 26 9.42 -1.57 24.82
CA SER A 26 9.18 -2.19 26.11
C SER A 26 9.36 -1.22 27.30
N LYS A 27 9.78 0.01 27.03
CA LYS A 27 9.81 1.10 28.01
C LYS A 27 8.43 1.77 28.08
N GLU A 28 7.95 2.03 29.25
CA GLU A 28 6.58 2.49 29.55
C GLU A 28 6.20 3.83 28.91
N ASN A 29 7.18 4.65 28.50
CA ASN A 29 6.96 5.92 27.81
C ASN A 29 7.80 5.97 26.54
N PHE A 30 7.17 6.02 25.39
CA PHE A 30 7.86 6.25 24.13
C PHE A 30 7.39 7.55 23.48
N PHE A 31 8.35 8.29 22.94
CA PHE A 31 8.07 9.49 22.16
C PHE A 31 7.99 9.13 20.68
N TYR A 32 6.92 9.55 20.02
CA TYR A 32 6.69 9.21 18.62
C TYR A 32 7.77 9.74 17.69
N GLU A 33 8.31 10.93 17.96
CA GLU A 33 9.41 11.50 17.18
C GLU A 33 10.69 10.65 17.27
N GLU A 34 11.03 10.18 18.46
CA GLU A 34 12.17 9.26 18.64
C GLU A 34 11.93 7.92 17.94
N LEU A 35 10.68 7.43 17.96
CA LEU A 35 10.31 6.21 17.26
C LEU A 35 10.44 6.38 15.75
N LYS A 36 10.05 7.53 15.22
CA LYS A 36 10.22 7.89 13.80
C LYS A 36 11.68 7.81 13.36
N VAL A 37 12.60 8.40 14.14
CA VAL A 37 14.04 8.32 13.88
C VAL A 37 14.53 6.87 13.88
N LYS A 38 14.05 6.04 14.80
CA LYS A 38 14.42 4.62 14.87
C LYS A 38 13.85 3.77 13.74
N LEU A 39 12.75 4.21 13.13
CA LEU A 39 12.17 3.57 11.94
C LEU A 39 12.87 3.98 10.64
N GLU A 40 13.63 5.06 10.63
CA GLU A 40 14.28 5.58 9.43
C GLU A 40 15.12 4.52 8.66
N PRO A 41 15.90 3.64 9.33
CA PRO A 41 16.61 2.56 8.64
C PRO A 41 15.70 1.60 7.87
N LEU A 42 14.40 1.57 8.21
CA LEU A 42 13.39 0.74 7.56
C LEU A 42 12.66 1.47 6.43
N ALA A 43 13.01 2.71 6.12
CA ALA A 43 12.35 3.50 5.06
C ALA A 43 12.42 2.84 3.68
N GLN A 44 13.43 1.98 3.45
CA GLN A 44 13.61 1.19 2.23
C GLN A 44 12.99 -0.21 2.32
N ASP A 45 12.38 -0.55 3.45
CA ASP A 45 11.69 -1.82 3.63
C ASP A 45 10.24 -1.72 3.17
N TYR A 46 9.97 -2.06 1.95
CA TYR A 46 8.66 -1.92 1.28
C TYR A 46 7.59 -2.91 1.76
N SER A 47 7.71 -3.43 2.99
CA SER A 47 6.74 -4.37 3.55
C SER A 47 5.45 -3.68 4.01
N HIS A 48 4.34 -4.44 4.04
CA HIS A 48 3.06 -3.95 4.55
C HIS A 48 3.10 -3.62 6.05
N ILE A 49 4.02 -4.24 6.80
CA ILE A 49 4.21 -4.01 8.24
C ILE A 49 4.83 -2.64 8.47
N THR A 50 5.93 -2.36 7.78
CA THR A 50 6.58 -1.04 7.86
C THR A 50 5.67 0.05 7.35
N LYS A 51 4.88 -0.20 6.30
CA LYS A 51 3.86 0.75 5.83
C LYS A 51 2.88 1.14 6.95
N LYS A 52 2.30 0.17 7.65
CA LYS A 52 1.37 0.45 8.75
C LYS A 52 2.03 1.23 9.89
N LEU A 53 3.27 0.91 10.22
CA LEU A 53 4.04 1.66 11.22
C LEU A 53 4.24 3.11 10.79
N PHE A 54 4.74 3.34 9.59
CA PHE A 54 4.97 4.69 9.08
C PHE A 54 3.66 5.48 8.97
N GLN A 55 2.57 4.88 8.50
CA GLN A 55 1.26 5.52 8.47
C GLN A 55 0.84 5.99 9.87
N THR A 56 0.97 5.12 10.87
CA THR A 56 0.55 5.45 12.24
C THR A 56 1.43 6.53 12.85
N ILE A 57 2.75 6.43 12.71
CA ILE A 57 3.68 7.41 13.27
C ILE A 57 3.55 8.76 12.55
N ASN A 58 3.47 8.78 11.22
CA ASN A 58 3.26 10.03 10.48
C ASN A 58 1.93 10.69 10.86
N TYR A 59 0.88 9.91 11.06
CA TYR A 59 -0.40 10.44 11.53
C TYR A 59 -0.29 11.13 12.90
N LEU A 60 0.54 10.61 13.79
CA LEU A 60 0.71 11.16 15.15
C LEU A 60 1.69 12.35 15.20
N THR A 61 2.62 12.45 14.25
CA THR A 61 3.73 13.40 14.31
C THR A 61 3.63 14.51 13.26
N THR A 62 2.64 14.48 12.37
CA THR A 62 2.51 15.51 11.33
C THR A 62 1.19 16.27 11.45
N SER A 63 1.24 17.59 11.23
CA SER A 63 0.07 18.45 11.16
C SER A 63 -0.77 18.28 9.88
N LEU A 64 -0.38 17.37 8.99
CA LEU A 64 -1.08 17.12 7.72
C LEU A 64 -2.56 16.71 7.88
N TYR A 65 -2.93 16.26 9.07
CA TYR A 65 -4.24 15.68 9.38
C TYR A 65 -5.07 16.57 10.32
N GLU A 66 -4.62 17.78 10.58
CA GLU A 66 -5.30 18.75 11.47
C GLU A 66 -6.44 19.49 10.80
N ASP A 67 -6.68 19.24 9.50
CA ASP A 67 -7.83 19.87 8.83
C ASP A 67 -9.14 19.37 9.44
N ALA A 68 -9.89 20.30 10.01
CA ALA A 68 -11.13 20.07 10.75
C ALA A 68 -12.22 19.32 9.97
N ASN A 69 -12.09 19.23 8.65
CA ASN A 69 -13.06 18.61 7.76
C ASN A 69 -12.75 17.17 7.39
N GLY A 70 -11.58 16.64 7.78
CA GLY A 70 -11.19 15.24 7.48
C GLY A 70 -10.96 14.91 6.00
N PHE A 71 -10.90 15.93 5.13
CA PHE A 71 -10.64 15.76 3.71
C PHE A 71 -9.16 15.98 3.40
N TYR A 72 -8.54 15.01 2.71
CA TYR A 72 -7.13 15.09 2.30
C TYR A 72 -7.03 15.06 0.79
N ASN A 73 -6.45 16.10 0.22
CA ASN A 73 -6.11 16.14 -1.19
C ASN A 73 -4.74 15.48 -1.41
N LEU A 74 -4.62 14.60 -2.40
CA LEU A 74 -3.34 13.97 -2.76
C LEU A 74 -2.24 14.98 -3.09
N ASN A 75 -2.60 16.16 -3.62
CA ASN A 75 -1.64 17.24 -3.87
C ASN A 75 -0.99 17.77 -2.57
N ILE A 76 -1.72 17.75 -1.45
CA ILE A 76 -1.17 18.11 -0.13
C ILE A 76 -0.09 17.12 0.26
N LEU A 77 -0.32 15.83 0.04
CA LEU A 77 0.67 14.79 0.30
C LEU A 77 1.91 14.95 -0.58
N GLU A 78 1.75 15.29 -1.85
CA GLU A 78 2.89 15.57 -2.74
C GLU A 78 3.70 16.79 -2.30
N ASN A 79 3.05 17.85 -1.86
CA ASN A 79 3.72 19.04 -1.36
C ASN A 79 4.44 18.75 -0.04
N ALA A 80 3.84 17.97 0.84
CA ALA A 80 4.47 17.52 2.07
C ALA A 80 5.72 16.66 1.81
N MET A 81 5.71 15.81 0.79
CA MET A 81 6.91 15.07 0.38
C MET A 81 8.03 16.02 -0.04
N LYS A 82 7.71 17.02 -0.85
CA LYS A 82 8.69 18.01 -1.35
C LYS A 82 9.26 18.86 -0.22
N SER A 83 8.42 19.35 0.68
CA SER A 83 8.82 20.19 1.81
C SER A 83 9.70 19.45 2.83
N ASN A 84 9.49 18.16 2.99
CA ASN A 84 10.30 17.30 3.86
C ASN A 84 11.60 16.79 3.18
N GLY A 85 11.96 17.31 2.02
CA GLY A 85 13.19 16.93 1.32
C GLY A 85 13.24 15.47 0.84
N MET A 86 12.08 14.82 0.72
CA MET A 86 12.00 13.43 0.27
C MET A 86 12.31 13.35 -1.21
N SER A 87 13.53 12.97 -1.55
CA SER A 87 13.92 12.68 -2.92
C SER A 87 13.34 11.33 -3.36
N VAL A 88 12.84 11.28 -4.57
CA VAL A 88 12.25 10.06 -5.14
C VAL A 88 13.07 9.63 -6.35
N SER A 89 13.73 8.48 -6.25
CA SER A 89 14.59 7.96 -7.32
C SER A 89 13.83 7.20 -8.41
N PHE A 90 12.63 6.68 -8.11
CA PHE A 90 11.79 5.98 -9.08
C PHE A 90 10.29 6.11 -8.70
N LYS A 91 9.41 5.86 -9.67
CA LYS A 91 7.97 6.07 -9.52
C LYS A 91 7.33 5.22 -8.40
N GLY A 92 7.77 3.96 -8.25
CA GLY A 92 7.28 3.08 -7.19
C GLY A 92 7.64 3.58 -5.78
N GLN A 93 8.79 4.20 -5.62
CA GLN A 93 9.20 4.82 -4.35
C GLN A 93 8.30 6.01 -3.99
N LYS A 94 7.93 6.84 -4.97
CA LYS A 94 6.97 7.93 -4.75
C LYS A 94 5.64 7.38 -4.24
N THR A 95 5.11 6.36 -4.89
CA THR A 95 3.85 5.72 -4.50
C THR A 95 3.93 5.16 -3.07
N TRP A 96 5.04 4.51 -2.72
CA TRP A 96 5.28 3.99 -1.38
C TRP A 96 5.29 5.09 -0.32
N ILE A 97 6.03 6.17 -0.55
CA ILE A 97 6.12 7.30 0.39
C ILE A 97 4.74 7.93 0.57
N MET A 98 4.00 8.16 -0.52
CA MET A 98 2.65 8.70 -0.45
C MET A 98 1.71 7.79 0.35
N GLN A 99 1.81 6.47 0.18
CA GLN A 99 1.01 5.52 0.97
C GLN A 99 1.33 5.58 2.46
N ASN A 100 2.58 5.84 2.82
CA ASN A 100 2.99 6.00 4.23
C ASN A 100 2.44 7.28 4.86
N LEU A 101 2.07 8.26 4.05
CA LEU A 101 1.44 9.51 4.50
C LEU A 101 -0.09 9.42 4.55
N LEU A 102 -0.71 8.34 4.10
CA LEU A 102 -2.15 8.14 4.26
C LEU A 102 -2.47 7.84 5.73
N PRO A 103 -3.66 8.23 6.21
CA PRO A 103 -4.12 7.84 7.54
C PRO A 103 -4.07 6.32 7.73
N PRO A 104 -3.78 5.83 8.94
CA PRO A 104 -3.78 4.40 9.22
C PRO A 104 -5.21 3.82 9.04
N PRO A 105 -5.36 2.54 8.67
CA PRO A 105 -6.64 1.93 8.33
C PRO A 105 -7.51 1.61 9.56
N ILE A 106 -7.65 2.57 10.43
CA ILE A 106 -8.55 2.57 11.60
C ILE A 106 -9.72 3.52 11.39
N PHE A 107 -9.65 4.35 10.35
CA PHE A 107 -10.69 5.26 9.93
C PHE A 107 -11.41 4.68 8.72
N ASP A 108 -12.69 4.95 8.61
CA ASP A 108 -13.42 4.75 7.37
C ASP A 108 -12.92 5.79 6.37
N VAL A 109 -12.65 5.35 5.16
CA VAL A 109 -12.09 6.19 4.10
C VAL A 109 -13.07 6.25 2.94
N ASP A 110 -13.58 7.45 2.68
CA ASP A 110 -14.32 7.74 1.46
C ASP A 110 -13.37 8.31 0.41
N LEU A 111 -13.35 7.69 -0.76
CA LEU A 111 -12.61 8.19 -1.91
C LEU A 111 -13.48 9.16 -2.70
N ILE A 112 -12.97 10.35 -2.89
CA ILE A 112 -13.61 11.40 -3.67
C ILE A 112 -12.74 11.70 -4.89
N LEU A 113 -13.34 11.59 -6.07
CA LEU A 113 -12.68 11.90 -7.33
C LEU A 113 -13.03 13.33 -7.73
N SER A 114 -12.04 14.12 -8.10
CA SER A 114 -12.25 15.44 -8.69
C SER A 114 -12.06 15.36 -10.21
N ASN A 115 -13.03 15.87 -10.96
CA ASN A 115 -12.90 16.00 -12.40
C ASN A 115 -12.36 17.39 -12.76
N ASN A 116 -11.06 17.45 -13.05
CA ASN A 116 -10.39 18.68 -13.42
C ASN A 116 -10.79 19.20 -14.82
N LEU A 117 -11.48 18.38 -15.64
CA LEU A 117 -11.84 18.70 -17.01
C LEU A 117 -13.25 19.31 -17.15
N ALA A 118 -14.13 19.10 -16.17
CA ALA A 118 -15.54 19.50 -16.23
C ALA A 118 -15.96 20.48 -15.12
N GLY A 119 -15.06 21.35 -14.67
CA GLY A 119 -15.40 22.39 -13.70
C GLY A 119 -15.84 21.85 -12.33
N ASN A 120 -14.89 21.58 -11.46
CA ASN A 120 -15.08 21.32 -10.02
C ASN A 120 -16.12 20.26 -9.61
N GLY A 121 -16.46 19.33 -10.48
CA GLY A 121 -17.34 18.20 -10.11
C GLY A 121 -16.65 17.26 -9.14
N ILE A 122 -17.24 17.10 -7.96
CA ILE A 122 -16.81 16.12 -6.96
C ILE A 122 -17.68 14.87 -7.13
N ILE A 123 -17.04 13.72 -7.37
CA ILE A 123 -17.72 12.45 -7.58
C ILE A 123 -17.26 11.46 -6.52
N PRO A 124 -18.17 11.00 -5.62
CA PRO A 124 -17.84 9.90 -4.71
C PRO A 124 -17.46 8.64 -5.50
N PHE A 125 -16.43 7.93 -5.04
CA PHE A 125 -15.99 6.68 -5.69
C PHE A 125 -17.13 5.64 -5.82
N ASN A 126 -18.05 5.65 -4.86
CA ASN A 126 -19.21 4.75 -4.89
C ASN A 126 -20.23 5.08 -5.99
N SER A 127 -20.15 6.25 -6.61
CA SER A 127 -21.05 6.68 -7.70
C SER A 127 -20.49 6.47 -9.10
N ILE A 128 -19.23 6.05 -9.25
CA ILE A 128 -18.69 5.66 -10.54
C ILE A 128 -19.29 4.34 -11.04
N SER A 129 -19.15 4.05 -12.32
CA SER A 129 -19.70 2.85 -12.93
C SER A 129 -19.20 1.55 -12.27
N SER A 130 -20.01 0.49 -12.35
CA SER A 130 -19.64 -0.82 -11.81
C SER A 130 -18.34 -1.36 -12.41
N GLY A 131 -18.12 -1.15 -13.71
CA GLY A 131 -16.90 -1.57 -14.39
C GLY A 131 -15.66 -0.81 -13.89
N GLU A 132 -15.74 0.51 -13.74
CA GLU A 132 -14.63 1.32 -13.19
C GLU A 132 -14.28 0.88 -11.77
N ARG A 133 -15.29 0.67 -10.92
CA ARG A 133 -15.07 0.14 -9.57
C ARG A 133 -14.42 -1.23 -9.60
N GLN A 134 -14.86 -2.11 -10.47
CA GLN A 134 -14.31 -3.45 -10.59
C GLN A 134 -12.83 -3.41 -11.03
N ILE A 135 -12.46 -2.57 -12.01
CA ILE A 135 -11.05 -2.38 -12.40
C ILE A 135 -10.23 -1.93 -11.18
N ALA A 136 -10.71 -0.90 -10.48
CA ALA A 136 -10.00 -0.36 -9.32
C ALA A 136 -9.82 -1.42 -8.23
N TYR A 137 -10.87 -2.17 -7.88
CA TYR A 137 -10.78 -3.23 -6.86
C TYR A 137 -9.90 -4.40 -7.31
N THR A 138 -10.04 -4.85 -8.56
CA THR A 138 -9.24 -5.97 -9.08
C THR A 138 -7.75 -5.64 -9.04
N ILE A 139 -7.37 -4.46 -9.52
CA ILE A 139 -5.98 -4.03 -9.53
C ILE A 139 -5.46 -3.79 -8.11
N SER A 140 -6.26 -3.16 -7.25
CA SER A 140 -5.87 -2.92 -5.86
C SER A 140 -5.66 -4.21 -5.08
N ASN A 141 -6.55 -5.18 -5.24
CA ASN A 141 -6.44 -6.50 -4.62
C ASN A 141 -5.20 -7.24 -5.13
N LEU A 142 -4.97 -7.25 -6.44
CA LEU A 142 -3.79 -7.84 -7.03
C LEU A 142 -2.52 -7.26 -6.42
N MET A 143 -2.42 -5.93 -6.37
CA MET A 143 -1.25 -5.26 -5.83
C MET A 143 -1.07 -5.53 -4.35
N TYR A 144 -2.16 -5.53 -3.58
CA TYR A 144 -2.15 -5.86 -2.17
C TYR A 144 -1.57 -7.26 -1.91
N HIS A 145 -2.03 -8.26 -2.65
CA HIS A 145 -1.54 -9.63 -2.50
C HIS A 145 -0.08 -9.78 -2.92
N LEU A 146 0.33 -9.18 -4.03
CA LEU A 146 1.72 -9.25 -4.49
C LEU A 146 2.69 -8.58 -3.50
N VAL A 147 2.33 -7.41 -2.97
CA VAL A 147 3.14 -6.73 -1.94
C VAL A 147 3.23 -7.55 -0.67
N ASN A 148 2.13 -8.20 -0.25
CA ASN A 148 2.15 -9.08 0.92
C ASN A 148 3.07 -10.28 0.71
N VAL A 149 2.95 -10.97 -0.44
CA VAL A 149 3.83 -12.11 -0.77
C VAL A 149 5.30 -11.69 -0.85
N ASP A 150 5.58 -10.55 -1.47
CA ASP A 150 6.95 -10.00 -1.54
C ASP A 150 7.51 -9.71 -0.15
N SER A 151 6.68 -9.18 0.76
CA SER A 151 7.10 -8.82 2.11
C SER A 151 7.35 -10.03 3.01
N GLU A 152 6.70 -11.17 2.78
CA GLU A 152 6.92 -12.41 3.55
C GLU A 152 8.37 -12.95 3.41
N TRP A 153 9.09 -12.58 2.35
CA TRP A 153 10.50 -12.92 2.20
C TRP A 153 11.39 -12.29 3.26
N ASN A 154 10.99 -11.14 3.81
CA ASN A 154 11.74 -10.43 4.82
C ASN A 154 11.64 -11.12 6.18
N ASP A 155 10.75 -12.11 6.30
CA ASP A 155 10.51 -12.87 7.52
C ASP A 155 11.35 -14.14 7.59
N ASN A 156 12.60 -14.00 7.99
CA ASN A 156 13.39 -15.16 8.43
C ASN A 156 12.96 -15.70 9.80
N TYR A 157 11.74 -15.41 10.27
CA TYR A 157 11.41 -15.45 11.69
C TYR A 157 10.09 -16.09 12.07
N ARG A 158 9.84 -17.26 11.63
CA ARG A 158 9.04 -18.20 12.43
C ARG A 158 9.88 -19.43 12.71
N LYS A 159 10.93 -19.25 13.51
CA LYS A 159 11.65 -20.34 14.17
C LYS A 159 11.09 -20.60 15.56
N ASP A 160 9.80 -20.53 15.74
CA ASP A 160 9.18 -21.22 16.85
C ASP A 160 8.90 -22.65 16.40
N LYS A 161 9.30 -23.61 17.21
CA LYS A 161 9.37 -25.05 16.90
C LYS A 161 8.04 -25.70 16.47
N ASP A 162 6.93 -24.95 16.47
CA ASP A 162 5.58 -25.44 16.20
C ASP A 162 4.90 -24.80 14.99
N HIS A 163 5.60 -24.02 14.16
CA HIS A 163 4.99 -23.36 13.02
C HIS A 163 5.49 -23.92 11.70
N LEU A 164 4.53 -24.21 10.83
CA LEU A 164 4.74 -24.56 9.42
C LEU A 164 5.71 -23.58 8.77
N GLU A 165 6.71 -24.09 8.06
CA GLU A 165 7.61 -23.26 7.28
C GLU A 165 6.79 -22.44 6.30
N VAL A 166 6.92 -21.11 6.36
CA VAL A 166 6.29 -20.23 5.39
C VAL A 166 6.97 -20.43 4.05
N ILE A 167 6.20 -20.88 3.06
CA ILE A 167 6.70 -21.08 1.69
C ILE A 167 6.95 -19.70 1.08
N LYS A 168 8.19 -19.48 0.63
CA LYS A 168 8.62 -18.23 0.03
C LYS A 168 8.59 -18.34 -1.48
N TYR A 169 7.69 -17.57 -2.11
CA TYR A 169 7.51 -17.58 -3.55
C TYR A 169 8.36 -16.49 -4.21
N ARG A 170 9.14 -16.86 -5.22
CA ARG A 170 9.87 -15.91 -6.07
C ARG A 170 9.15 -15.58 -7.37
N TYR A 171 8.26 -16.47 -7.77
CA TYR A 171 7.48 -16.37 -8.99
C TYR A 171 6.03 -16.62 -8.66
N MET A 172 5.16 -15.80 -9.23
CA MET A 172 3.71 -15.89 -9.04
C MET A 172 3.03 -16.11 -10.39
N ASN A 173 2.11 -17.07 -10.44
CA ASN A 173 1.20 -17.23 -11.56
C ASN A 173 -0.18 -16.72 -11.12
N ILE A 174 -0.72 -15.79 -11.87
CA ILE A 174 -2.01 -15.17 -11.62
C ILE A 174 -2.90 -15.52 -12.79
N ILE A 175 -4.08 -16.04 -12.50
CA ILE A 175 -5.09 -16.36 -13.50
C ILE A 175 -6.28 -15.44 -13.26
N PHE A 176 -6.60 -14.66 -14.26
CA PHE A 176 -7.84 -13.91 -14.33
C PHE A 176 -8.81 -14.67 -15.20
N ASP A 177 -9.94 -15.06 -14.62
CA ASP A 177 -10.99 -15.77 -15.30
C ASP A 177 -12.19 -14.84 -15.45
N GLU A 178 -12.50 -14.49 -16.71
CA GLU A 178 -13.61 -13.61 -17.11
C GLU A 178 -13.71 -12.30 -16.29
N VAL A 179 -12.57 -11.71 -15.93
CA VAL A 179 -12.53 -10.49 -15.09
C VAL A 179 -13.25 -9.30 -15.71
N GLU A 180 -13.41 -9.34 -17.04
CA GLU A 180 -13.99 -8.27 -17.85
C GLU A 180 -15.51 -8.29 -17.98
N LEU A 181 -16.23 -9.22 -17.34
CA LEU A 181 -17.67 -9.42 -17.54
C LEU A 181 -18.53 -8.15 -17.43
N TYR A 182 -18.11 -7.21 -16.56
CA TYR A 182 -18.83 -5.96 -16.34
C TYR A 182 -18.17 -4.75 -17.02
N PHE A 183 -17.15 -4.99 -17.85
CA PHE A 183 -16.42 -3.90 -18.50
C PHE A 183 -17.07 -3.52 -19.83
N HIS A 184 -17.24 -2.22 -20.05
CA HIS A 184 -17.52 -1.71 -21.38
C HIS A 184 -16.36 -2.07 -22.33
N PRO A 185 -16.57 -2.31 -23.63
CA PRO A 185 -15.51 -2.71 -24.57
C PRO A 185 -14.25 -1.86 -24.54
N GLU A 186 -14.36 -0.56 -24.36
CA GLU A 186 -13.20 0.33 -24.22
C GLU A 186 -12.42 0.06 -22.94
N MET A 187 -13.12 -0.24 -21.85
CA MET A 187 -12.48 -0.61 -20.57
C MET A 187 -11.77 -1.96 -20.68
N GLN A 188 -12.33 -2.91 -21.42
CA GLN A 188 -11.70 -4.20 -21.68
C GLN A 188 -10.36 -4.03 -22.40
N ARG A 189 -10.26 -3.17 -23.40
CA ARG A 189 -9.01 -2.83 -24.09
C ARG A 189 -7.98 -2.18 -23.15
N GLN A 190 -8.44 -1.32 -22.25
CA GLN A 190 -7.55 -0.58 -21.36
C GLN A 190 -7.08 -1.39 -20.15
N PHE A 191 -7.82 -2.41 -19.75
CA PHE A 191 -7.58 -3.16 -18.52
C PHE A 191 -6.16 -3.70 -18.42
N THR A 192 -5.70 -4.42 -19.45
CA THR A 192 -4.34 -4.99 -19.50
C THR A 192 -3.27 -3.91 -19.39
N ASN A 193 -3.46 -2.80 -20.09
CA ASN A 193 -2.51 -1.68 -20.05
C ASN A 193 -2.46 -1.01 -18.66
N ILE A 194 -3.62 -0.78 -18.04
CA ILE A 194 -3.70 -0.21 -16.69
C ILE A 194 -3.00 -1.15 -15.69
N MET A 195 -3.31 -2.43 -15.74
CA MET A 195 -2.70 -3.45 -14.88
C MET A 195 -1.19 -3.48 -15.03
N MET A 196 -0.67 -3.53 -16.25
CA MET A 196 0.77 -3.57 -16.51
C MET A 196 1.48 -2.28 -16.08
N LYS A 197 0.86 -1.11 -16.28
CA LYS A 197 1.39 0.16 -15.77
C LYS A 197 1.46 0.17 -14.25
N THR A 198 0.44 -0.34 -13.59
CA THR A 198 0.40 -0.40 -12.11
C THR A 198 1.45 -1.36 -11.57
N LEU A 199 1.60 -2.55 -12.16
CA LEU A 199 2.65 -3.49 -11.78
C LEU A 199 4.05 -2.88 -11.90
N LYS A 200 4.32 -2.18 -13.00
CA LYS A 200 5.60 -1.48 -13.21
C LYS A 200 5.83 -0.30 -12.26
N SER A 201 4.78 0.23 -11.64
CA SER A 201 4.90 1.34 -10.68
C SER A 201 5.28 0.90 -9.27
N VAL A 202 5.23 -0.40 -8.98
CA VAL A 202 5.58 -0.95 -7.67
C VAL A 202 6.94 -1.63 -7.75
N LYS A 203 7.73 -1.45 -6.69
CA LYS A 203 9.00 -2.15 -6.54
C LYS A 203 8.79 -3.40 -5.71
N PHE A 204 9.09 -4.54 -6.31
CA PHE A 204 9.23 -5.80 -5.59
C PHE A 204 10.71 -6.03 -5.28
N THR A 205 11.00 -6.49 -4.07
CA THR A 205 12.37 -6.75 -3.61
C THR A 205 12.74 -8.22 -3.71
N ASN A 206 11.78 -9.10 -3.56
CA ASN A 206 11.96 -10.54 -3.46
C ASN A 206 11.28 -11.31 -4.58
N LEU A 207 10.11 -10.87 -5.02
CA LEU A 207 9.46 -11.41 -6.21
C LEU A 207 10.29 -11.07 -7.46
N ARG A 208 10.66 -12.11 -8.22
CA ARG A 208 11.45 -11.99 -9.44
C ARG A 208 10.61 -11.96 -10.71
N GLY A 209 9.43 -12.55 -10.66
CA GLY A 209 8.55 -12.59 -11.81
C GLY A 209 7.10 -12.85 -11.44
N VAL A 210 6.22 -12.21 -12.18
CA VAL A 210 4.78 -12.43 -12.12
C VAL A 210 4.33 -12.79 -13.53
N ASN A 211 3.74 -13.98 -13.67
CA ASN A 211 3.12 -14.44 -14.91
C ASN A 211 1.62 -14.23 -14.79
N ILE A 212 1.02 -13.64 -15.81
CA ILE A 212 -0.43 -13.34 -15.81
C ILE A 212 -1.04 -14.07 -17.00
N MET A 213 -2.04 -14.90 -16.70
CA MET A 213 -2.88 -15.58 -17.66
C MET A 213 -4.28 -14.97 -17.58
N MET A 214 -4.82 -14.63 -18.73
CA MET A 214 -6.19 -14.15 -18.85
C MET A 214 -7.02 -15.15 -19.63
N VAL A 215 -8.08 -15.65 -19.00
CA VAL A 215 -9.10 -16.47 -19.62
C VAL A 215 -10.28 -15.53 -19.90
N THR A 216 -10.65 -15.39 -21.16
CA THR A 216 -11.64 -14.39 -21.58
C THR A 216 -12.41 -14.87 -22.79
N HIS A 217 -13.69 -14.51 -22.85
CA HIS A 217 -14.53 -14.63 -24.04
C HIS A 217 -14.58 -13.32 -24.85
N SER A 218 -13.93 -12.27 -24.35
CA SER A 218 -13.93 -10.96 -25.01
C SER A 218 -12.84 -10.86 -26.07
N PRO A 219 -13.17 -10.44 -27.30
CA PRO A 219 -12.18 -10.16 -28.32
C PRO A 219 -11.41 -8.85 -28.08
N PHE A 220 -11.76 -8.08 -27.06
CA PHE A 220 -11.18 -6.77 -26.78
C PHE A 220 -10.11 -6.81 -25.68
N VAL A 221 -9.96 -7.91 -24.95
CA VAL A 221 -8.89 -8.10 -23.97
C VAL A 221 -7.64 -8.60 -24.72
N LEU A 222 -6.72 -7.70 -25.02
CA LEU A 222 -5.47 -7.97 -25.72
C LEU A 222 -4.30 -7.32 -24.99
#